data_121e74afc8ad4b3c73b44ada39c7c6ae
#
_entry.id   121e74afc8ad4b3c73b44ada39c7c6ae
#
_cell.length_a   1.000
_cell.length_b   1.000
_cell.length_c   1.000
_cell.angle_alpha   90.00
_cell.angle_beta   90.00
_cell.angle_gamma   90.00
#
_symmetry.space_group_name_H-M   'P 1'
#
loop_
_entity.id
_entity.type
_entity.pdbx_description
1 polymer ?
#
loop_
_entity_poly.entity_id
_entity_poly.type
_entity_poly.pdbx_seq_one_letter_code
_entity_poly.pdbx_strand_id
1 'polypeptide(L)'
;MGPAHLAIGLSAKPAAPRVSLLVLLVASEALDLLSFLFITLGLEDAGISQTDFNQGVQVIVPGSIPWSHGLFMAVVWSLLFSAIAFLFYKDRGISIIIGLVVFSHWLLDFIVHPADLPLLFEGSPTVGLGLWTSGPGFIFSILLEILLLSGGITVYLLARKRMPASQLI
;
A
#
# COMPACT_ATOMS: atom_id res chain seq x y z
N MET A 1 4.61 -2.74 3.17
CA MET A 1 5.97 -2.33 2.68
C MET A 1 6.19 -0.84 2.92
N GLY A 2 6.17 -0.38 4.16
CA GLY A 2 6.50 0.97 4.63
C GLY A 2 6.47 2.12 3.60
N PRO A 3 7.51 2.95 3.54
CA PRO A 3 7.55 4.12 2.65
C PRO A 3 7.44 3.83 1.15
N ALA A 4 7.61 2.57 0.72
CA ALA A 4 7.54 2.23 -0.71
C ALA A 4 6.16 2.43 -1.32
N HIS A 5 5.08 2.35 -0.53
CA HIS A 5 3.73 2.67 -1.03
C HIS A 5 3.65 4.11 -1.52
N LEU A 6 4.25 5.06 -0.82
CA LEU A 6 4.31 6.46 -1.23
C LEU A 6 4.99 6.65 -2.60
N ALA A 7 5.95 5.77 -2.94
CA ALA A 7 6.62 5.82 -4.25
C ALA A 7 5.64 5.66 -5.42
N ILE A 8 4.61 4.84 -5.25
CA ILE A 8 3.57 4.63 -6.27
C ILE A 8 2.72 5.90 -6.42
N GLY A 9 2.31 6.51 -5.29
CA GLY A 9 1.60 7.79 -5.31
C GLY A 9 2.39 8.90 -6.01
N LEU A 10 3.70 9.01 -5.73
CA LEU A 10 4.62 9.94 -6.40
C LEU A 10 4.72 9.64 -7.91
N SER A 11 4.87 8.37 -8.27
CA SER A 11 5.01 7.94 -9.67
C SER A 11 3.72 8.11 -10.48
N ALA A 12 2.56 8.09 -9.84
CA ALA A 12 1.27 8.28 -10.49
C ALA A 12 0.99 9.75 -10.88
N LYS A 13 1.68 10.72 -10.25
CA LYS A 13 1.43 12.15 -10.50
C LYS A 13 1.53 12.58 -11.97
N PRO A 14 2.52 12.13 -12.77
CA PRO A 14 2.56 12.44 -14.21
C PRO A 14 1.37 11.94 -15.01
N ALA A 15 0.83 10.78 -14.62
CA ALA A 15 -0.31 10.16 -15.30
C ALA A 15 -1.66 10.75 -14.87
N ALA A 16 -1.72 11.36 -13.68
CA ALA A 16 -2.90 12.03 -13.15
C ALA A 16 -2.60 13.49 -12.72
N PRO A 17 -2.17 14.37 -13.63
CA PRO A 17 -1.64 15.69 -13.27
C PRO A 17 -2.69 16.61 -12.62
N ARG A 18 -3.98 16.39 -12.87
CA ARG A 18 -5.10 17.14 -12.26
C ARG A 18 -5.41 16.71 -10.82
N VAL A 19 -4.91 15.56 -10.39
CA VAL A 19 -5.09 15.05 -9.02
C VAL A 19 -4.01 15.66 -8.13
N SER A 20 -4.39 16.18 -6.95
CA SER A 20 -3.37 16.68 -6.03
C SER A 20 -2.43 15.56 -5.59
N LEU A 21 -1.17 15.89 -5.32
CA LEU A 21 -0.21 14.91 -4.84
C LEU A 21 -0.67 14.25 -3.54
N LEU A 22 -1.27 15.04 -2.64
CA LEU A 22 -1.80 14.54 -1.38
C LEU A 22 -2.82 13.41 -1.59
N VAL A 23 -3.74 13.57 -2.55
CA VAL A 23 -4.75 12.53 -2.86
C VAL A 23 -4.07 11.25 -3.37
N LEU A 24 -3.03 11.36 -4.20
CA LEU A 24 -2.30 10.18 -4.69
C LEU A 24 -1.50 9.48 -3.58
N LEU A 25 -0.90 10.25 -2.67
CA LEU A 25 -0.20 9.70 -1.50
C LEU A 25 -1.18 9.04 -0.53
N VAL A 26 -2.32 9.67 -0.24
CA VAL A 26 -3.38 9.06 0.58
C VAL A 26 -3.94 7.80 -0.08
N ALA A 27 -4.12 7.81 -1.40
CA ALA A 27 -4.58 6.62 -2.13
C ALA A 27 -3.56 5.47 -2.07
N SER A 28 -2.26 5.75 -2.08
CA SER A 28 -1.23 4.72 -1.96
C SER A 28 -1.15 4.11 -0.54
N GLU A 29 -1.56 4.84 0.50
CA GLU A 29 -1.62 4.39 1.88
C GLU A 29 -3.04 3.95 2.31
N ALA A 30 -3.98 3.88 1.38
CA ALA A 30 -5.40 3.71 1.71
C ALA A 30 -5.69 2.43 2.52
N LEU A 31 -5.02 1.32 2.20
CA LEU A 31 -5.24 0.06 2.92
C LEU A 31 -4.69 0.12 4.35
N ASP A 32 -3.53 0.75 4.57
CA ASP A 32 -2.99 0.97 5.92
C ASP A 32 -3.87 1.91 6.75
N LEU A 33 -4.40 2.97 6.14
CA LEU A 33 -5.33 3.87 6.81
C LEU A 33 -6.63 3.15 7.19
N LEU A 34 -7.14 2.27 6.32
CA LEU A 34 -8.29 1.42 6.61
C LEU A 34 -7.97 0.41 7.72
N SER A 35 -6.79 -0.22 7.67
CA SER A 35 -6.35 -1.15 8.72
C SER A 35 -6.27 -0.46 10.06
N PHE A 36 -5.65 0.72 10.13
CA PHE A 36 -5.61 1.51 11.35
C PHE A 36 -7.01 1.80 11.90
N LEU A 37 -7.95 2.19 11.03
CA LEU A 37 -9.33 2.42 11.41
C LEU A 37 -10.00 1.14 11.93
N PHE A 38 -9.86 0.01 11.21
CA PHE A 38 -10.52 -1.24 11.58
C PHE A 38 -9.93 -1.86 12.84
N ILE A 39 -8.63 -1.75 13.07
CA ILE A 39 -7.98 -2.14 14.33
C ILE A 39 -8.50 -1.29 15.48
N THR A 40 -8.60 0.03 15.28
CA THR A 40 -9.13 0.95 16.31
C THR A 40 -10.59 0.65 16.67
N LEU A 41 -11.37 0.18 15.68
CA LEU A 41 -12.77 -0.23 15.88
C LEU A 41 -12.92 -1.68 16.40
N GLY A 42 -11.81 -2.42 16.56
CA GLY A 42 -11.83 -3.83 16.99
C GLY A 42 -12.36 -4.79 15.92
N LEU A 43 -12.37 -4.40 14.67
CA LEU A 43 -12.79 -5.23 13.52
C LEU A 43 -11.63 -6.04 12.93
N GLU A 44 -10.41 -5.63 13.18
CA GLU A 44 -9.17 -6.29 12.78
C GLU A 44 -8.21 -6.38 13.95
N ASP A 45 -7.25 -7.31 13.86
CA ASP A 45 -6.15 -7.48 14.80
C ASP A 45 -4.81 -7.42 14.04
N ALA A 46 -3.99 -6.45 14.37
CA ALA A 46 -2.65 -6.30 13.78
C ALA A 46 -1.66 -7.39 14.20
N GLY A 47 -2.05 -8.28 15.11
CA GLY A 47 -1.14 -9.22 15.74
C GLY A 47 -0.28 -8.56 16.81
N ILE A 48 0.50 -9.40 17.49
CA ILE A 48 1.42 -8.95 18.53
C ILE A 48 2.84 -9.38 18.13
N SER A 49 3.73 -8.43 18.02
CA SER A 49 5.16 -8.72 18.01
C SER A 49 5.64 -8.81 19.46
N GLN A 50 5.89 -10.02 19.95
CA GLN A 50 6.51 -10.24 21.24
C GLN A 50 7.99 -10.57 21.04
N THR A 51 8.86 -9.77 21.65
CA THR A 51 10.29 -10.10 21.71
C THR A 51 10.49 -11.02 22.92
N ASP A 52 10.79 -12.29 22.65
CA ASP A 52 11.29 -13.16 23.71
C ASP A 52 12.77 -12.82 23.97
N PHE A 53 13.00 -11.98 24.97
CA PHE A 53 14.35 -11.54 25.36
C PHE A 53 15.24 -12.69 25.85
N ASN A 54 14.67 -13.81 26.26
CA ASN A 54 15.44 -14.97 26.73
C ASN A 54 15.99 -15.80 25.57
N GLN A 55 15.33 -15.75 24.41
CA GLN A 55 15.72 -16.53 23.23
C GLN A 55 16.29 -15.65 22.11
N GLY A 56 16.22 -14.33 22.24
CA GLY A 56 16.65 -13.40 21.19
C GLY A 56 15.82 -13.50 19.89
N VAL A 57 14.61 -14.03 19.99
CA VAL A 57 13.72 -14.27 18.84
C VAL A 57 12.51 -13.35 18.94
N GLN A 58 12.15 -12.72 17.83
CA GLN A 58 10.84 -12.07 17.72
C GLN A 58 9.78 -13.12 17.37
N VAL A 59 8.88 -13.36 18.29
CA VAL A 59 7.67 -14.15 18.02
C VAL A 59 6.62 -13.19 17.47
N ILE A 60 6.39 -13.28 16.17
CA ILE A 60 5.29 -12.57 15.52
C ILE A 60 4.07 -13.48 15.61
N VAL A 61 3.07 -13.08 16.38
CA VAL A 61 1.75 -13.69 16.31
C VAL A 61 1.02 -12.97 15.17
N PRO A 62 0.75 -13.64 14.05
CA PRO A 62 0.05 -13.02 12.93
C PRO A 62 -1.31 -12.49 13.40
N GLY A 63 -1.61 -11.25 13.06
CA GLY A 63 -2.96 -10.71 13.20
C GLY A 63 -3.87 -11.18 12.07
N SER A 64 -5.12 -10.81 12.14
CA SER A 64 -6.10 -11.04 11.08
C SER A 64 -6.58 -9.69 10.55
N ILE A 65 -6.20 -9.37 9.30
CA ILE A 65 -6.49 -8.08 8.65
C ILE A 65 -7.25 -8.28 7.32
N PRO A 66 -8.35 -9.07 7.31
CA PRO A 66 -9.03 -9.45 6.07
C PRO A 66 -9.81 -8.30 5.42
N TRP A 67 -10.27 -7.33 6.18
CA TRP A 67 -11.08 -6.22 5.69
C TRP A 67 -10.26 -5.13 5.00
N SER A 68 -9.02 -4.92 5.44
CA SER A 68 -8.10 -3.96 4.82
C SER A 68 -7.17 -4.63 3.80
N HIS A 69 -6.50 -5.72 4.19
CA HIS A 69 -5.42 -6.36 3.42
C HIS A 69 -5.79 -7.72 2.81
N GLY A 70 -7.04 -8.19 2.93
CA GLY A 70 -7.51 -9.33 2.14
C GLY A 70 -7.51 -8.98 0.64
N LEU A 71 -7.06 -9.91 -0.24
CA LEU A 71 -7.04 -9.67 -1.69
C LEU A 71 -8.40 -9.23 -2.21
N PHE A 72 -9.46 -9.95 -1.81
CA PHE A 72 -10.82 -9.60 -2.22
C PHE A 72 -11.19 -8.18 -1.81
N MET A 73 -10.90 -7.80 -0.57
CA MET A 73 -11.21 -6.46 -0.07
C MET A 73 -10.30 -5.39 -0.67
N ALA A 74 -9.04 -5.70 -0.97
CA ALA A 74 -8.16 -4.79 -1.70
C ALA A 74 -8.72 -4.46 -3.09
N VAL A 75 -9.32 -5.43 -3.78
CA VAL A 75 -10.02 -5.18 -5.05
C VAL A 75 -11.28 -4.34 -4.82
N VAL A 76 -12.09 -4.66 -3.80
CA VAL A 76 -13.30 -3.88 -3.47
C VAL A 76 -12.95 -2.43 -3.15
N TRP A 77 -11.96 -2.18 -2.29
CA TRP A 77 -11.50 -0.84 -1.96
C TRP A 77 -10.97 -0.09 -3.19
N SER A 78 -10.17 -0.76 -4.03
CA SER A 78 -9.66 -0.17 -5.27
C SER A 78 -10.77 0.28 -6.21
N LEU A 79 -11.82 -0.54 -6.37
CA LEU A 79 -12.99 -0.19 -7.17
C LEU A 79 -13.79 0.95 -6.52
N LEU A 80 -13.95 0.94 -5.21
CA LEU A 80 -14.66 2.00 -4.47
C LEU A 80 -13.93 3.34 -4.60
N PHE A 81 -12.62 3.38 -4.36
CA PHE A 81 -11.83 4.61 -4.52
C PHE A 81 -11.82 5.09 -5.98
N SER A 82 -11.76 4.17 -6.95
CA SER A 82 -11.91 4.50 -8.37
C SER A 82 -13.29 5.12 -8.67
N ALA A 83 -14.37 4.54 -8.15
CA ALA A 83 -15.72 5.08 -8.33
C ALA A 83 -15.89 6.47 -7.69
N ILE A 84 -15.37 6.64 -6.46
CA ILE A 84 -15.34 7.94 -5.78
C ILE A 84 -14.59 8.97 -6.62
N ALA A 85 -13.38 8.60 -7.10
CA ALA A 85 -12.61 9.49 -7.97
C ALA A 85 -13.37 9.87 -9.25
N PHE A 86 -14.11 8.93 -9.84
CA PHE A 86 -14.96 9.25 -11.00
C PHE A 86 -16.07 10.25 -10.69
N LEU A 87 -16.65 10.18 -9.50
CA LEU A 87 -17.68 11.15 -9.09
C LEU A 87 -17.13 12.58 -8.99
N PHE A 88 -15.88 12.74 -8.53
CA PHE A 88 -15.24 14.04 -8.36
C PHE A 88 -14.61 14.58 -9.65
N TYR A 89 -13.81 13.76 -10.33
CA TYR A 89 -13.00 14.19 -11.47
C TYR A 89 -13.73 14.06 -12.81
N LYS A 90 -14.77 13.23 -12.90
CA LYS A 90 -15.52 12.90 -14.13
C LYS A 90 -14.60 12.44 -15.28
N ASP A 91 -13.52 11.78 -14.94
CA ASP A 91 -12.45 11.32 -15.84
C ASP A 91 -12.14 9.85 -15.56
N ARG A 92 -12.37 8.99 -16.57
CA ARG A 92 -12.15 7.54 -16.43
C ARG A 92 -10.68 7.19 -16.25
N GLY A 93 -9.76 7.92 -16.92
CA GLY A 93 -8.33 7.69 -16.80
C GLY A 93 -7.83 7.96 -15.39
N ILE A 94 -8.20 9.11 -14.82
CA ILE A 94 -7.88 9.45 -13.43
C ILE A 94 -8.46 8.41 -12.47
N SER A 95 -9.70 8.00 -12.67
CA SER A 95 -10.38 7.03 -11.80
C SER A 95 -9.66 5.68 -11.78
N ILE A 96 -9.27 5.18 -12.95
CA ILE A 96 -8.51 3.93 -13.09
C ILE A 96 -7.14 4.07 -12.39
N ILE A 97 -6.44 5.19 -12.59
CA ILE A 97 -5.13 5.42 -11.96
C ILE A 97 -5.26 5.38 -10.44
N ILE A 98 -6.26 6.05 -9.84
CA ILE A 98 -6.46 6.03 -8.39
C ILE A 98 -6.78 4.61 -7.91
N GLY A 99 -7.64 3.86 -8.59
CA GLY A 99 -7.90 2.47 -8.24
C GLY A 99 -6.64 1.59 -8.31
N LEU A 100 -5.81 1.75 -9.34
CA LEU A 100 -4.54 1.03 -9.47
C LEU A 100 -3.54 1.42 -8.39
N VAL A 101 -3.48 2.70 -8.01
CA VAL A 101 -2.64 3.18 -6.90
C VAL A 101 -3.07 2.52 -5.59
N VAL A 102 -4.36 2.45 -5.28
CA VAL A 102 -4.85 1.73 -4.10
C VAL A 102 -4.49 0.24 -4.16
N PHE A 103 -4.73 -0.43 -5.30
CA PHE A 103 -4.44 -1.86 -5.44
C PHE A 103 -2.94 -2.19 -5.36
N SER A 104 -2.08 -1.28 -5.81
CA SER A 104 -0.63 -1.47 -5.75
C SER A 104 -0.10 -1.66 -4.33
N HIS A 105 -0.79 -1.13 -3.32
CA HIS A 105 -0.47 -1.35 -1.92
C HIS A 105 -0.43 -2.85 -1.60
N TRP A 106 -1.52 -3.56 -1.90
CA TRP A 106 -1.61 -4.99 -1.67
C TRP A 106 -0.53 -5.79 -2.43
N LEU A 107 -0.21 -5.38 -3.67
CA LEU A 107 0.84 -6.03 -4.46
C LEU A 107 2.23 -5.89 -3.83
N LEU A 108 2.55 -4.72 -3.28
CA LEU A 108 3.82 -4.49 -2.61
C LEU A 108 3.90 -5.27 -1.30
N ASP A 109 2.80 -5.34 -0.55
CA ASP A 109 2.74 -6.11 0.68
C ASP A 109 2.86 -7.61 0.42
N PHE A 110 2.23 -8.13 -0.62
CA PHE A 110 2.38 -9.52 -1.04
C PHE A 110 3.85 -9.94 -1.23
N ILE A 111 4.70 -9.01 -1.68
CA ILE A 111 6.12 -9.30 -1.90
C ILE A 111 6.86 -9.47 -0.56
N VAL A 112 6.55 -8.68 0.45
CA VAL A 112 7.33 -8.61 1.69
C VAL A 112 6.71 -9.38 2.84
N HIS A 113 5.40 -9.43 2.95
CA HIS A 113 4.70 -10.14 4.00
C HIS A 113 4.97 -11.65 3.96
N PRO A 114 5.05 -12.31 5.13
CA PRO A 114 4.91 -13.77 5.18
C PRO A 114 3.56 -14.19 4.58
N ALA A 115 3.31 -15.50 4.48
CA ALA A 115 2.03 -15.97 3.97
C ALA A 115 0.88 -15.76 4.99
N ASP A 116 0.62 -14.49 5.34
CA ASP A 116 -0.38 -14.05 6.31
C ASP A 116 -1.48 -13.15 5.71
N LEU A 117 -1.34 -12.73 4.44
CA LEU A 117 -2.34 -11.92 3.75
C LEU A 117 -3.52 -12.80 3.29
N PRO A 118 -4.75 -12.60 3.81
CA PRO A 118 -5.90 -13.43 3.45
C PRO A 118 -6.31 -13.22 1.99
N LEU A 119 -6.73 -14.29 1.31
CA LEU A 119 -7.32 -14.15 -0.03
C LEU A 119 -8.75 -13.60 0.02
N LEU A 120 -9.53 -14.00 1.03
CA LEU A 120 -10.93 -13.57 1.22
C LEU A 120 -11.09 -12.97 2.63
N PHE A 121 -11.77 -13.70 3.51
CA PHE A 121 -12.03 -13.32 4.88
C PHE A 121 -11.29 -14.24 5.85
N GLU A 122 -11.56 -14.08 7.15
CA GLU A 122 -11.00 -14.90 8.20
C GLU A 122 -11.16 -16.41 7.90
N GLY A 123 -10.08 -17.18 8.12
CA GLY A 123 -10.05 -18.62 7.82
C GLY A 123 -9.83 -18.95 6.33
N SER A 124 -9.71 -17.97 5.43
CA SER A 124 -9.34 -18.24 4.05
C SER A 124 -7.85 -18.56 3.92
N PRO A 125 -7.41 -19.20 2.80
CA PRO A 125 -5.99 -19.33 2.50
C PRO A 125 -5.29 -17.97 2.51
N THR A 126 -4.06 -17.96 3.02
CA THR A 126 -3.23 -16.77 3.09
C THR A 126 -2.05 -16.87 2.14
N VAL A 127 -1.55 -15.72 1.68
CA VAL A 127 -0.45 -15.62 0.71
C VAL A 127 0.56 -14.55 1.14
N GLY A 128 1.76 -14.60 0.56
CA GLY A 128 2.86 -13.66 0.76
C GLY A 128 4.16 -14.33 0.38
N LEU A 129 5.13 -13.59 -0.15
CA LEU A 129 6.44 -14.13 -0.55
C LEU A 129 7.45 -14.15 0.61
N GLY A 130 7.16 -13.47 1.71
CA GLY A 130 7.90 -13.58 2.96
C GLY A 130 9.29 -12.96 2.96
N LEU A 131 9.55 -11.92 2.16
CA LEU A 131 10.87 -11.29 2.14
C LEU A 131 11.28 -10.75 3.52
N TRP A 132 10.33 -10.37 4.38
CA TRP A 132 10.62 -9.91 5.74
C TRP A 132 11.06 -11.03 6.70
N THR A 133 10.81 -12.29 6.38
CA THR A 133 11.03 -13.42 7.30
C THR A 133 12.42 -14.02 7.24
N SER A 134 13.23 -13.66 6.25
CA SER A 134 14.61 -14.16 6.12
C SER A 134 15.62 -13.03 6.14
N GLY A 135 16.81 -13.25 6.72
CA GLY A 135 17.85 -12.23 6.78
C GLY A 135 18.24 -11.67 5.40
N PRO A 136 18.52 -12.50 4.38
CA PRO A 136 18.76 -12.03 3.02
C PRO A 136 17.54 -11.35 2.39
N GLY A 137 16.33 -11.88 2.59
CA GLY A 137 15.10 -11.32 2.10
C GLY A 137 14.79 -9.94 2.71
N PHE A 138 15.07 -9.77 4.00
CA PHE A 138 14.91 -8.49 4.69
C PHE A 138 15.84 -7.42 4.10
N ILE A 139 17.11 -7.75 3.85
CA ILE A 139 18.04 -6.83 3.19
C ILE A 139 17.54 -6.48 1.79
N PHE A 140 17.08 -7.47 1.03
CA PHE A 140 16.53 -7.26 -0.31
C PHE A 140 15.28 -6.35 -0.27
N SER A 141 14.39 -6.53 0.70
CA SER A 141 13.20 -5.68 0.84
C SER A 141 13.57 -4.23 1.14
N ILE A 142 14.56 -3.97 1.99
CA ILE A 142 15.07 -2.62 2.25
C ILE A 142 15.64 -1.98 0.98
N LEU A 143 16.44 -2.73 0.23
CA LEU A 143 17.00 -2.24 -1.04
C LEU A 143 15.89 -1.93 -2.06
N LEU A 144 14.87 -2.78 -2.13
CA LEU A 144 13.71 -2.58 -2.99
C LEU A 144 12.91 -1.33 -2.56
N GLU A 145 12.70 -1.11 -1.27
CA GLU A 145 12.06 0.10 -0.75
C GLU A 145 12.83 1.37 -1.13
N ILE A 146 14.15 1.37 -0.94
CA ILE A 146 15.01 2.50 -1.32
C ILE A 146 14.94 2.75 -2.84
N LEU A 147 14.97 1.68 -3.64
CA LEU A 147 14.90 1.77 -5.11
C LEU A 147 13.54 2.34 -5.56
N LEU A 148 12.44 1.81 -5.03
CA LEU A 148 11.10 2.28 -5.36
C LEU A 148 10.91 3.74 -4.95
N LEU A 149 11.29 4.10 -3.72
CA LEU A 149 11.13 5.45 -3.22
C LEU A 149 11.98 6.46 -3.99
N SER A 150 13.26 6.15 -4.24
CA SER A 150 14.13 7.00 -5.04
C SER A 150 13.65 7.13 -6.49
N GLY A 151 13.13 6.04 -7.08
CA GLY A 151 12.50 6.04 -8.40
C GLY A 151 11.26 6.90 -8.44
N GLY A 152 10.35 6.73 -7.47
CA GLY A 152 9.12 7.53 -7.35
C GLY A 152 9.39 9.02 -7.19
N ILE A 153 10.35 9.39 -6.32
CA ILE A 153 10.81 10.78 -6.15
C ILE A 153 11.37 11.31 -7.47
N THR A 154 12.21 10.53 -8.15
CA THR A 154 12.82 10.94 -9.41
C THR A 154 11.75 11.19 -10.48
N VAL A 155 10.82 10.27 -10.67
CA VAL A 155 9.69 10.41 -11.61
C VAL A 155 8.88 11.67 -11.29
N TYR A 156 8.54 11.88 -10.02
CA TYR A 156 7.81 13.07 -9.58
C TYR A 156 8.58 14.36 -9.89
N LEU A 157 9.87 14.43 -9.51
CA LEU A 157 10.69 15.64 -9.71
C LEU A 157 10.89 15.96 -11.20
N LEU A 158 11.08 14.96 -12.06
CA LEU A 158 11.19 15.15 -13.51
C LEU A 158 9.86 15.64 -14.11
N ALA A 159 8.75 15.06 -13.66
CA ALA A 159 7.43 15.47 -14.11
C ALA A 159 7.08 16.90 -13.64
N ARG A 160 7.40 17.23 -12.37
CA ARG A 160 7.17 18.55 -11.79
C ARG A 160 7.79 19.69 -12.63
N LYS A 161 8.98 19.47 -13.21
CA LYS A 161 9.64 20.46 -14.06
C LYS A 161 8.84 20.78 -15.36
N ARG A 162 7.92 19.91 -15.75
CA ARG A 162 7.13 20.02 -16.99
C ARG A 162 5.67 20.39 -16.72
N MET A 163 5.23 20.33 -15.46
CA MET A 163 3.85 20.67 -15.09
C MET A 163 3.70 22.16 -14.78
N PRO A 164 2.58 22.78 -15.17
CA PRO A 164 2.24 24.13 -14.74
C PRO A 164 2.01 24.19 -13.21
N ALA A 165 2.28 25.35 -12.62
CA ALA A 165 2.16 25.54 -11.16
C ALA A 165 0.78 25.14 -10.59
N SER A 166 -0.29 25.34 -11.36
CA SER A 166 -1.66 24.97 -10.98
C SER A 166 -1.92 23.47 -10.82
N GLN A 167 -0.99 22.62 -11.26
CA GLN A 167 -1.07 21.14 -11.14
C GLN A 167 -0.12 20.57 -10.10
N LEU A 168 0.61 21.40 -9.39
CA LEU A 168 1.59 20.98 -8.38
C LEU A 168 1.00 20.84 -6.97
N ILE A 169 -0.18 21.40 -6.75
CA ILE A 169 -0.88 21.44 -5.45
C ILE A 169 -1.89 20.32 -5.35
#